data_30c67a81495b364ff0436283ac85fa8d
#
_entry.id   30c67a81495b364ff0436283ac85fa8d
#
_cell.length_a   1.000
_cell.length_b   1.000
_cell.length_c   1.000
_cell.angle_alpha   90.00
_cell.angle_beta   90.00
_cell.angle_gamma   90.00
#
_symmetry.space_group_name_H-M   'P 1'
#
loop_
_entity.id
_entity.type
_entity.pdbx_description
1 polymer ?
#
loop_
_entity_poly.entity_id
_entity_poly.type
_entity_poly.pdbx_seq_one_letter_code
_entity_poly.pdbx_strand_id
1 'polypeptide(L)'
;MSDSKIVDTAARSSTASRDSARPEGRRARRGASTLSPGDKVFLGFTTGSALLIMVILAGVAIFLIVKALPAIVADWPTNSELHAGPTLAFGSFWAYVAPLLWGTLWVSAIAILIATPVAIGIALFISHYSPRRLAGVLGSLVDLLAAVPSVVFGLWGIIVIRPFLRPLGDFLNHYLGWIPLFAGQPSTTGSTILAGSVVLAVMILPIITSISREVFLQTPRLNEEAALALGATQWEMIRLAVFPYARSGMVSAVLLGLGRALGETMAIALIISPSIIFSSRILTEGSNSQTIAANIALNFPIATSLQRDALIGTGLLLFVVSFGVNILARYILGATGPGAASRRTRRANKAALSA
;
A
#
# COMPACT_ATOMS: atom_id res chain seq x y z
N MET A 1 -76.83 26.28 29.92
CA MET A 1 -77.63 26.61 28.75
C MET A 1 -77.04 25.84 27.62
N SER A 2 -77.55 24.60 27.37
CA SER A 2 -78.62 24.26 26.40
C SER A 2 -77.96 24.09 24.99
N ASP A 3 -78.02 23.04 24.21
CA ASP A 3 -78.74 21.79 24.09
C ASP A 3 -78.05 21.08 22.87
N SER A 4 -77.69 19.84 22.93
CA SER A 4 -78.37 18.64 22.51
C SER A 4 -78.86 18.62 21.03
N LYS A 5 -78.46 17.64 20.29
CA LYS A 5 -79.22 16.65 19.49
C LYS A 5 -78.25 15.98 18.49
N ILE A 6 -77.85 14.72 18.62
CA ILE A 6 -78.53 13.48 18.28
C ILE A 6 -79.35 13.58 16.98
N VAL A 7 -78.96 12.81 15.95
CA VAL A 7 -79.82 11.82 15.29
C VAL A 7 -79.02 11.08 14.20
N ASP A 8 -78.91 9.83 14.38
CA ASP A 8 -78.83 8.64 13.58
C ASP A 8 -79.51 8.69 12.19
N THR A 9 -78.99 8.04 11.20
CA THR A 9 -79.76 7.20 10.27
C THR A 9 -78.85 6.45 9.29
N ALA A 10 -78.69 5.19 9.57
CA ALA A 10 -78.83 3.98 8.73
C ALA A 10 -78.51 3.99 7.23
N ALA A 11 -77.54 3.14 6.93
CA ALA A 11 -77.57 2.11 5.90
C ALA A 11 -78.24 2.35 4.54
N ARG A 12 -77.46 2.23 3.47
CA ARG A 12 -77.82 1.35 2.32
C ARG A 12 -76.63 1.02 1.46
N SER A 13 -76.46 -0.25 1.31
CA SER A 13 -75.66 -0.99 0.34
C SER A 13 -75.73 -0.46 -1.09
N SER A 14 -74.60 -0.33 -1.79
CA SER A 14 -74.53 -0.68 -3.21
C SER A 14 -73.17 -1.17 -3.59
N THR A 15 -73.09 -2.45 -3.84
CA THR A 15 -72.05 -3.15 -4.56
C THR A 15 -71.91 -2.52 -5.94
N ALA A 16 -70.78 -1.88 -6.20
CA ALA A 16 -70.33 -1.58 -7.55
C ALA A 16 -68.88 -2.08 -7.69
N SER A 17 -68.73 -3.19 -8.37
CA SER A 17 -67.49 -3.69 -8.90
C SER A 17 -66.81 -2.60 -9.72
N ARG A 18 -65.69 -2.10 -9.21
CA ARG A 18 -64.75 -1.34 -10.02
C ARG A 18 -63.50 -2.21 -10.23
N ASP A 19 -63.51 -2.79 -11.40
CA ASP A 19 -62.38 -3.32 -12.11
C ASP A 19 -61.25 -2.27 -12.09
N SER A 20 -60.33 -2.43 -11.17
CA SER A 20 -59.17 -1.55 -11.07
C SER A 20 -58.15 -2.06 -12.08
N ALA A 21 -58.17 -1.45 -13.26
CA ALA A 21 -57.08 -1.52 -14.21
C ALA A 21 -55.73 -1.26 -13.47
N ARG A 22 -54.92 -2.30 -13.40
CA ARG A 22 -53.51 -2.20 -13.02
C ARG A 22 -52.87 -1.15 -13.92
N PRO A 23 -52.19 -0.11 -13.37
CA PRO A 23 -51.34 0.71 -14.20
C PRO A 23 -50.19 -0.19 -14.70
N GLU A 24 -50.21 -0.53 -15.98
CA GLU A 24 -49.04 -1.08 -16.66
C GLU A 24 -47.83 -0.25 -16.34
N GLY A 25 -46.84 -0.92 -15.76
CA GLY A 25 -45.59 -0.33 -15.39
C GLY A 25 -44.95 0.41 -16.54
N ARG A 26 -45.10 1.72 -16.56
CA ARG A 26 -44.28 2.61 -17.35
C ARG A 26 -42.84 2.33 -16.96
N ARG A 27 -42.19 1.39 -17.61
CA ARG A 27 -40.73 1.28 -17.65
C ARG A 27 -40.26 2.67 -18.07
N ALA A 28 -39.89 3.45 -17.07
CA ALA A 28 -39.18 4.69 -17.31
C ALA A 28 -37.97 4.31 -18.21
N ARG A 29 -38.10 4.57 -19.50
CA ARG A 29 -36.96 4.63 -20.40
C ARG A 29 -36.00 5.56 -19.70
N ARG A 30 -34.90 5.00 -19.16
CA ARG A 30 -33.73 5.80 -18.77
C ARG A 30 -33.40 6.60 -20.03
N GLY A 31 -33.89 7.83 -20.08
CA GLY A 31 -33.49 8.78 -21.09
C GLY A 31 -31.99 8.82 -21.06
N ALA A 32 -31.35 8.54 -22.18
CA ALA A 32 -29.94 8.84 -22.35
C ALA A 32 -29.79 10.30 -21.96
N SER A 33 -29.21 10.57 -20.79
CA SER A 33 -28.93 11.93 -20.35
C SER A 33 -28.02 12.52 -21.42
N THR A 34 -28.55 13.47 -22.19
CA THR A 34 -27.75 14.22 -23.14
C THR A 34 -26.75 15.02 -22.31
N LEU A 35 -25.50 14.53 -22.28
CA LEU A 35 -24.41 15.19 -21.59
C LEU A 35 -24.36 16.65 -22.08
N SER A 36 -24.34 17.58 -21.12
CA SER A 36 -24.12 19.00 -21.40
C SER A 36 -22.83 19.18 -22.24
N PRO A 37 -22.75 20.20 -23.10
CA PRO A 37 -21.50 20.49 -23.81
C PRO A 37 -20.29 20.59 -22.87
N GLY A 38 -20.44 21.16 -21.68
CA GLY A 38 -19.42 21.20 -20.64
C GLY A 38 -19.01 19.82 -20.12
N ASP A 39 -19.97 18.90 -19.93
CA ASP A 39 -19.69 17.52 -19.50
C ASP A 39 -18.91 16.74 -20.55
N LYS A 40 -19.19 16.99 -21.84
CA LYS A 40 -18.45 16.35 -22.94
C LYS A 40 -17.01 16.83 -23.00
N VAL A 41 -16.78 18.14 -22.83
CA VAL A 41 -15.43 18.72 -22.78
C VAL A 41 -14.66 18.17 -21.57
N PHE A 42 -15.28 18.15 -20.38
CA PHE A 42 -14.69 17.61 -19.17
C PHE A 42 -14.36 16.12 -19.32
N LEU A 43 -15.29 15.32 -19.85
CA LEU A 43 -15.07 13.90 -20.10
C LEU A 43 -13.96 13.67 -21.11
N GLY A 44 -13.92 14.47 -22.20
CA GLY A 44 -12.86 14.43 -23.20
C GLY A 44 -11.49 14.72 -22.58
N PHE A 45 -11.39 15.77 -21.76
CA PHE A 45 -10.15 16.14 -21.07
C PHE A 45 -9.68 15.06 -20.09
N THR A 46 -10.61 14.53 -19.29
CA THR A 46 -10.31 13.45 -18.32
C THR A 46 -9.87 12.18 -19.04
N THR A 47 -10.58 11.78 -20.10
CA THR A 47 -10.21 10.60 -20.88
C THR A 47 -8.88 10.80 -21.60
N GLY A 48 -8.65 11.98 -22.18
CA GLY A 48 -7.38 12.34 -22.83
C GLY A 48 -6.21 12.28 -21.85
N SER A 49 -6.37 12.82 -20.64
CA SER A 49 -5.36 12.75 -19.58
C SER A 49 -5.07 11.32 -19.15
N ALA A 50 -6.09 10.49 -19.01
CA ALA A 50 -5.92 9.06 -18.66
C ALA A 50 -5.17 8.30 -19.77
N LEU A 51 -5.52 8.53 -21.04
CA LEU A 51 -4.82 7.95 -22.18
C LEU A 51 -3.37 8.42 -22.27
N LEU A 52 -3.12 9.70 -22.03
CA LEU A 52 -1.77 10.26 -22.03
C LEU A 52 -0.88 9.56 -20.97
N ILE A 53 -1.39 9.39 -19.75
CA ILE A 53 -0.65 8.67 -18.69
C ILE A 53 -0.37 7.23 -19.13
N MET A 54 -1.34 6.54 -19.73
CA MET A 54 -1.15 5.18 -20.20
C MET A 54 -0.09 5.09 -21.32
N VAL A 55 -0.09 6.05 -22.27
CA VAL A 55 0.91 6.11 -23.34
C VAL A 55 2.31 6.38 -22.77
N ILE A 56 2.44 7.31 -21.82
CA ILE A 56 3.72 7.60 -21.16
C ILE A 56 4.24 6.36 -20.43
N LEU A 57 3.41 5.68 -19.65
CA LEU A 57 3.81 4.45 -18.94
C LEU A 57 4.21 3.33 -19.88
N ALA A 58 3.48 3.14 -20.99
CA ALA A 58 3.83 2.18 -22.03
C ALA A 58 5.17 2.55 -22.70
N GLY A 59 5.37 3.83 -23.02
CA GLY A 59 6.62 4.33 -23.58
C GLY A 59 7.82 4.10 -22.66
N VAL A 60 7.68 4.38 -21.37
CA VAL A 60 8.72 4.10 -20.36
C VAL A 60 8.99 2.60 -20.28
N ALA A 61 7.97 1.76 -20.26
CA ALA A 61 8.15 0.30 -20.20
C ALA A 61 8.91 -0.22 -21.45
N ILE A 62 8.51 0.23 -22.64
CA ILE A 62 9.20 -0.13 -23.90
C ILE A 62 10.66 0.35 -23.89
N PHE A 63 10.89 1.60 -23.47
CA PHE A 63 12.25 2.14 -23.34
C PHE A 63 13.12 1.29 -22.41
N LEU A 64 12.60 0.93 -21.23
CA LEU A 64 13.32 0.11 -20.27
C LEU A 64 13.63 -1.28 -20.84
N ILE A 65 12.67 -1.91 -21.56
CA ILE A 65 12.88 -3.23 -22.19
C ILE A 65 13.98 -3.14 -23.24
N VAL A 66 13.91 -2.18 -24.15
CA VAL A 66 14.90 -2.02 -25.23
C VAL A 66 16.29 -1.78 -24.67
N LYS A 67 16.41 -0.98 -23.62
CA LYS A 67 17.69 -0.65 -22.98
C LYS A 67 18.21 -1.77 -22.07
N ALA A 68 17.35 -2.56 -21.47
CA ALA A 68 17.74 -3.69 -20.62
C ALA A 68 18.20 -4.91 -21.43
N LEU A 69 17.66 -5.09 -22.64
CA LEU A 69 17.88 -6.29 -23.45
C LEU A 69 19.36 -6.59 -23.70
N PRO A 70 20.24 -5.62 -24.07
CA PRO A 70 21.66 -5.90 -24.26
C PRO A 70 22.34 -6.48 -23.02
N ALA A 71 22.01 -5.97 -21.82
CA ALA A 71 22.61 -6.45 -20.58
C ALA A 71 22.06 -7.82 -20.13
N ILE A 72 20.83 -8.16 -20.50
CA ILE A 72 20.20 -9.45 -20.15
C ILE A 72 20.76 -10.58 -21.02
N VAL A 73 21.05 -10.30 -22.30
CA VAL A 73 21.46 -11.30 -23.30
C VAL A 73 22.97 -11.39 -23.42
N ALA A 74 23.72 -10.35 -23.06
CA ALA A 74 25.17 -10.32 -23.17
C ALA A 74 25.84 -11.35 -22.25
N ASP A 75 26.90 -11.96 -22.75
CA ASP A 75 27.84 -12.71 -21.92
C ASP A 75 28.67 -11.72 -21.11
N TRP A 76 28.49 -11.73 -19.80
CA TRP A 76 29.23 -10.84 -18.91
C TRP A 76 30.64 -11.36 -18.73
N PRO A 77 31.67 -10.51 -18.93
CA PRO A 77 33.04 -10.91 -18.81
C PRO A 77 33.35 -11.32 -17.37
N THR A 78 33.82 -12.57 -17.21
CA THR A 78 34.27 -13.10 -15.90
C THR A 78 35.71 -12.70 -15.57
N ASN A 79 36.46 -12.09 -16.52
CA ASN A 79 37.86 -11.75 -16.35
C ASN A 79 38.10 -10.37 -15.81
N SER A 80 38.95 -10.30 -14.80
CA SER A 80 39.21 -9.19 -13.89
C SER A 80 39.77 -7.89 -14.50
N GLU A 81 40.22 -7.89 -15.75
CA GLU A 81 40.87 -6.72 -16.37
C GLU A 81 39.90 -5.69 -16.96
N LEU A 82 38.62 -6.04 -17.14
CA LEU A 82 37.55 -5.13 -17.58
C LEU A 82 36.61 -4.70 -16.47
N HIS A 83 36.97 -4.96 -15.21
CA HIS A 83 36.15 -4.67 -14.05
C HIS A 83 36.16 -3.19 -13.69
N ALA A 84 35.74 -2.36 -14.60
CA ALA A 84 35.41 -0.97 -14.27
C ALA A 84 34.07 -0.91 -13.50
N GLY A 85 34.03 -1.42 -12.26
CA GLY A 85 32.90 -1.27 -11.35
C GLY A 85 32.27 -2.57 -10.85
N PRO A 86 31.58 -2.54 -9.71
CA PRO A 86 31.06 -3.73 -9.01
C PRO A 86 29.96 -4.47 -9.76
N THR A 87 29.38 -3.87 -10.81
CA THR A 87 28.23 -4.41 -11.55
C THR A 87 28.55 -5.63 -12.41
N LEU A 88 29.73 -5.70 -13.00
CA LEU A 88 30.10 -6.78 -13.97
C LEU A 88 30.82 -7.95 -13.32
N ALA A 89 31.11 -7.92 -12.03
CA ALA A 89 31.83 -8.99 -11.32
C ALA A 89 31.01 -10.29 -11.13
N PHE A 90 29.72 -10.30 -11.53
CA PHE A 90 28.79 -11.40 -11.23
C PHE A 90 28.64 -12.46 -12.33
N GLY A 91 29.29 -12.31 -13.48
CA GLY A 91 29.26 -13.28 -14.59
C GLY A 91 27.91 -13.37 -15.34
N SER A 92 26.82 -12.86 -14.79
CA SER A 92 25.52 -12.77 -15.48
C SER A 92 24.62 -11.71 -14.86
N PHE A 93 23.68 -11.19 -15.66
CA PHE A 93 22.66 -10.26 -15.20
C PHE A 93 21.85 -10.81 -14.01
N TRP A 94 21.46 -12.07 -14.07
CA TRP A 94 20.63 -12.69 -13.04
C TRP A 94 21.37 -12.89 -11.72
N ALA A 95 22.64 -13.24 -11.76
CA ALA A 95 23.48 -13.35 -10.57
C ALA A 95 23.66 -11.99 -9.87
N TYR A 96 23.74 -10.91 -10.65
CA TYR A 96 23.81 -9.53 -10.14
C TYR A 96 22.49 -9.05 -9.52
N VAL A 97 21.38 -9.30 -10.20
CA VAL A 97 20.08 -8.71 -9.82
C VAL A 97 19.38 -9.48 -8.70
N ALA A 98 19.57 -10.78 -8.57
CA ALA A 98 18.87 -11.59 -7.57
C ALA A 98 19.15 -11.15 -6.12
N PRO A 99 20.39 -10.87 -5.70
CA PRO A 99 20.66 -10.31 -4.37
C PRO A 99 19.98 -8.95 -4.15
N LEU A 100 20.03 -8.06 -5.14
CA LEU A 100 19.42 -6.73 -5.07
C LEU A 100 17.90 -6.79 -4.95
N LEU A 101 17.27 -7.69 -5.69
CA LEU A 101 15.83 -7.94 -5.58
C LEU A 101 15.49 -8.48 -4.19
N TRP A 102 16.27 -9.46 -3.70
CA TRP A 102 16.11 -9.98 -2.35
C TRP A 102 16.22 -8.88 -1.30
N GLY A 103 17.29 -8.05 -1.35
CA GLY A 103 17.47 -6.92 -0.44
C GLY A 103 16.30 -5.94 -0.46
N THR A 104 15.79 -5.61 -1.66
CA THR A 104 14.62 -4.73 -1.82
C THR A 104 13.38 -5.30 -1.13
N LEU A 105 13.07 -6.56 -1.39
CA LEU A 105 11.90 -7.23 -0.80
C LEU A 105 12.07 -7.41 0.70
N TRP A 106 13.26 -7.78 1.15
CA TRP A 106 13.57 -8.07 2.55
C TRP A 106 13.47 -6.83 3.43
N VAL A 107 14.15 -5.74 3.04
CA VAL A 107 14.08 -4.45 3.74
C VAL A 107 12.64 -3.92 3.79
N SER A 108 11.93 -3.98 2.67
CA SER A 108 10.54 -3.52 2.57
C SER A 108 9.59 -4.38 3.41
N ALA A 109 9.76 -5.71 3.43
CA ALA A 109 8.94 -6.61 4.23
C ALA A 109 9.11 -6.34 5.73
N ILE A 110 10.35 -6.17 6.21
CA ILE A 110 10.61 -5.84 7.63
C ILE A 110 10.05 -4.46 7.96
N ALA A 111 10.23 -3.47 7.09
CA ALA A 111 9.69 -2.13 7.29
C ALA A 111 8.16 -2.13 7.42
N ILE A 112 7.45 -2.83 6.55
CA ILE A 112 5.98 -2.97 6.61
C ILE A 112 5.54 -3.73 7.86
N LEU A 113 6.26 -4.78 8.24
CA LEU A 113 5.94 -5.55 9.45
C LEU A 113 6.02 -4.69 10.72
N ILE A 114 7.00 -3.78 10.79
CA ILE A 114 7.16 -2.83 11.90
C ILE A 114 6.14 -1.69 11.81
N ALA A 115 6.00 -1.08 10.64
CA ALA A 115 5.21 0.12 10.46
C ALA A 115 3.70 -0.12 10.57
N THR A 116 3.19 -1.24 10.02
CA THR A 116 1.75 -1.49 9.92
C THR A 116 1.04 -1.53 11.29
N PRO A 117 1.48 -2.32 12.28
CA PRO A 117 0.79 -2.36 13.57
C PRO A 117 0.86 -1.02 14.31
N VAL A 118 2.01 -0.33 14.24
CA VAL A 118 2.20 0.97 14.86
C VAL A 118 1.31 2.02 14.20
N ALA A 119 1.28 2.07 12.87
CA ALA A 119 0.48 3.02 12.11
C ALA A 119 -1.03 2.84 12.34
N ILE A 120 -1.51 1.57 12.36
CA ILE A 120 -2.90 1.26 12.65
C ILE A 120 -3.25 1.65 14.10
N GLY A 121 -2.35 1.39 15.06
CA GLY A 121 -2.53 1.79 16.45
C GLY A 121 -2.65 3.32 16.60
N ILE A 122 -1.76 4.08 15.96
CA ILE A 122 -1.81 5.55 15.95
C ILE A 122 -3.08 6.05 15.26
N ALA A 123 -3.46 5.46 14.12
CA ALA A 123 -4.67 5.83 13.40
C ALA A 123 -5.94 5.62 14.25
N LEU A 124 -6.04 4.49 14.96
CA LEU A 124 -7.13 4.21 15.89
C LEU A 124 -7.13 5.18 17.08
N PHE A 125 -5.97 5.45 17.66
CA PHE A 125 -5.86 6.40 18.74
C PHE A 125 -6.38 7.77 18.33
N ILE A 126 -5.96 8.27 17.17
CA ILE A 126 -6.37 9.59 16.67
C ILE A 126 -7.86 9.62 16.32
N SER A 127 -8.41 8.55 15.73
CA SER A 127 -9.79 8.54 15.24
C SER A 127 -10.84 8.28 16.33
N HIS A 128 -10.56 7.41 17.32
CA HIS A 128 -11.57 6.90 18.26
C HIS A 128 -11.29 7.17 19.75
N TYR A 129 -10.00 7.36 20.13
CA TYR A 129 -9.64 7.55 21.53
C TYR A 129 -9.28 8.98 21.88
N SER A 130 -8.79 9.76 20.92
CA SER A 130 -8.31 11.11 21.16
C SER A 130 -9.44 12.14 21.23
N PRO A 131 -9.41 13.11 22.16
CA PRO A 131 -10.35 14.22 22.15
C PRO A 131 -10.20 15.04 20.86
N ARG A 132 -11.30 15.59 20.34
CA ARG A 132 -11.37 16.26 19.03
C ARG A 132 -10.27 17.30 18.78
N ARG A 133 -9.90 18.07 19.82
CA ARG A 133 -8.84 19.09 19.71
C ARG A 133 -7.47 18.47 19.47
N LEU A 134 -7.15 17.41 20.18
CA LEU A 134 -5.88 16.70 20.08
C LEU A 134 -5.83 15.88 18.77
N ALA A 135 -6.93 15.26 18.36
CA ALA A 135 -7.03 14.52 17.10
C ALA A 135 -6.69 15.39 15.89
N GLY A 136 -7.13 16.66 15.88
CA GLY A 136 -6.78 17.61 14.81
C GLY A 136 -5.27 17.90 14.76
N VAL A 137 -4.66 18.21 15.90
CA VAL A 137 -3.22 18.50 16.00
C VAL A 137 -2.39 17.29 15.60
N LEU A 138 -2.69 16.10 16.14
CA LEU A 138 -1.97 14.87 15.82
C LEU A 138 -2.12 14.49 14.34
N GLY A 139 -3.31 14.67 13.75
CA GLY A 139 -3.53 14.45 12.32
C GLY A 139 -2.64 15.36 11.48
N SER A 140 -2.63 16.65 11.77
CA SER A 140 -1.77 17.61 11.05
C SER A 140 -0.28 17.29 11.21
N LEU A 141 0.17 16.83 12.38
CA LEU A 141 1.55 16.40 12.59
C LEU A 141 1.91 15.19 11.74
N VAL A 142 1.02 14.19 11.66
CA VAL A 142 1.21 13.00 10.80
C VAL A 142 1.32 13.42 9.34
N ASP A 143 0.45 14.32 8.88
CA ASP A 143 0.45 14.80 7.49
C ASP A 143 1.72 15.61 7.18
N LEU A 144 2.22 16.40 8.11
CA LEU A 144 3.50 17.12 7.99
C LEU A 144 4.69 16.16 7.91
N LEU A 145 4.71 15.09 8.73
CA LEU A 145 5.76 14.07 8.67
C LEU A 145 5.78 13.33 7.33
N ALA A 146 4.62 13.12 6.70
CA ALA A 146 4.54 12.51 5.37
C ALA A 146 5.18 13.37 4.27
N ALA A 147 5.26 14.69 4.47
CA ALA A 147 5.85 15.63 3.52
C ALA A 147 7.38 15.79 3.66
N VAL A 148 7.99 15.22 4.72
CA VAL A 148 9.45 15.32 4.95
C VAL A 148 10.22 14.59 3.84
N PRO A 149 11.25 15.22 3.23
CA PRO A 149 12.12 14.58 2.24
C PRO A 149 12.81 13.32 2.78
N SER A 150 12.89 12.26 1.98
CA SER A 150 13.47 10.98 2.41
C SER A 150 14.93 11.06 2.80
N VAL A 151 15.71 11.98 2.22
CA VAL A 151 17.11 12.25 2.58
C VAL A 151 17.25 12.67 4.03
N VAL A 152 16.30 13.44 4.56
CA VAL A 152 16.31 13.88 5.97
C VAL A 152 16.17 12.68 6.89
N PHE A 153 15.27 11.73 6.58
CA PHE A 153 15.16 10.47 7.31
C PHE A 153 16.43 9.62 7.22
N GLY A 154 17.10 9.63 6.05
CA GLY A 154 18.40 8.97 5.87
C GLY A 154 19.49 9.55 6.78
N LEU A 155 19.64 10.87 6.79
CA LEU A 155 20.61 11.56 7.67
C LEU A 155 20.29 11.37 9.15
N TRP A 156 19.02 11.50 9.53
CA TRP A 156 18.56 11.20 10.88
C TRP A 156 18.85 9.73 11.27
N GLY A 157 18.67 8.81 10.33
CA GLY A 157 18.98 7.40 10.52
C GLY A 157 20.45 7.14 10.81
N ILE A 158 21.38 7.86 10.15
CA ILE A 158 22.82 7.77 10.44
C ILE A 158 23.14 8.28 11.83
N ILE A 159 22.61 9.45 12.19
CA ILE A 159 22.99 10.16 13.41
C ILE A 159 22.32 9.54 14.65
N VAL A 160 21.07 9.11 14.54
CA VAL A 160 20.27 8.68 15.68
C VAL A 160 20.03 7.17 15.68
N ILE A 161 19.54 6.61 14.57
CA ILE A 161 19.09 5.20 14.54
C ILE A 161 20.25 4.23 14.57
N ARG A 162 21.32 4.45 13.80
CA ARG A 162 22.48 3.55 13.80
C ARG A 162 23.11 3.42 15.19
N PRO A 163 23.46 4.52 15.92
CA PRO A 163 24.01 4.40 17.27
C PRO A 163 23.05 3.74 18.27
N PHE A 164 21.74 4.00 18.12
CA PHE A 164 20.73 3.41 18.99
C PHE A 164 20.54 1.91 18.76
N LEU A 165 20.62 1.45 17.51
CA LEU A 165 20.43 0.05 17.14
C LEU A 165 21.67 -0.83 17.36
N ARG A 166 22.87 -0.26 17.50
CA ARG A 166 24.10 -1.05 17.76
C ARG A 166 23.97 -1.92 19.02
N PRO A 167 23.71 -1.36 20.22
CA PRO A 167 23.58 -2.19 21.41
C PRO A 167 22.41 -3.18 21.34
N LEU A 168 21.33 -2.83 20.65
CA LEU A 168 20.25 -3.76 20.38
C LEU A 168 20.70 -4.90 19.45
N GLY A 169 21.52 -4.62 18.46
CA GLY A 169 22.10 -5.61 17.56
C GLY A 169 23.01 -6.58 18.29
N ASP A 170 23.88 -6.07 19.17
CA ASP A 170 24.75 -6.87 20.03
C ASP A 170 23.93 -7.77 20.98
N PHE A 171 22.89 -7.21 21.59
CA PHE A 171 21.97 -7.94 22.45
C PHE A 171 21.24 -9.06 21.68
N LEU A 172 20.66 -8.75 20.52
CA LEU A 172 19.95 -9.74 19.68
C LEU A 172 20.90 -10.84 19.19
N ASN A 173 22.11 -10.49 18.80
CA ASN A 173 23.11 -11.48 18.38
C ASN A 173 23.54 -12.39 19.54
N HIS A 174 23.76 -11.81 20.74
CA HIS A 174 24.16 -12.59 21.91
C HIS A 174 23.11 -13.62 22.33
N TYR A 175 21.83 -13.23 22.39
CA TYR A 175 20.77 -14.10 22.89
C TYR A 175 20.05 -14.90 21.78
N LEU A 176 19.97 -14.37 20.57
CA LEU A 176 19.22 -14.95 19.44
C LEU A 176 20.11 -15.28 18.24
N GLY A 177 21.46 -15.27 18.41
CA GLY A 177 22.41 -15.55 17.34
C GLY A 177 22.33 -16.97 16.75
N TRP A 178 21.63 -17.89 17.42
CA TRP A 178 21.30 -19.21 16.90
C TRP A 178 20.26 -19.16 15.76
N ILE A 179 19.49 -18.07 15.65
CA ILE A 179 18.54 -17.84 14.54
C ILE A 179 19.34 -17.26 13.37
N PRO A 180 19.26 -17.82 12.14
CA PRO A 180 20.00 -17.34 10.98
C PRO A 180 19.84 -15.85 10.68
N LEU A 181 18.70 -15.27 11.08
CA LEU A 181 18.36 -13.85 10.93
C LEU A 181 19.30 -12.92 11.73
N PHE A 182 19.66 -13.33 12.94
CA PHE A 182 20.50 -12.55 13.88
C PHE A 182 21.93 -13.07 13.95
N ALA A 183 22.26 -14.11 13.16
CA ALA A 183 23.58 -14.72 13.13
C ALA A 183 24.61 -13.84 12.44
N GLY A 184 25.90 -14.03 12.78
CA GLY A 184 27.04 -13.32 12.21
C GLY A 184 27.58 -12.24 13.14
N GLN A 185 28.60 -11.51 12.69
CA GLN A 185 29.18 -10.42 13.48
C GLN A 185 28.28 -9.18 13.36
N PRO A 186 27.81 -8.59 14.47
CA PRO A 186 27.08 -7.34 14.44
C PRO A 186 27.88 -6.22 13.82
N SER A 187 27.22 -5.31 13.13
CA SER A 187 27.85 -4.16 12.52
C SER A 187 28.43 -3.20 13.55
N THR A 188 29.69 -2.81 13.38
CA THR A 188 30.35 -1.80 14.22
C THR A 188 29.90 -0.38 13.90
N THR A 189 29.47 -0.12 12.65
CA THR A 189 28.99 1.20 12.19
C THR A 189 27.49 1.34 12.30
N GLY A 190 26.74 0.24 12.45
CA GLY A 190 25.29 0.20 12.42
C GLY A 190 24.69 0.23 11.00
N SER A 191 25.50 0.08 9.95
CA SER A 191 25.05 0.00 8.54
C SER A 191 24.42 -1.35 8.23
N THR A 192 23.22 -1.58 8.72
CA THR A 192 22.55 -2.88 8.67
C THR A 192 21.19 -2.83 7.95
N ILE A 193 20.70 -3.99 7.53
CA ILE A 193 19.32 -4.12 7.01
C ILE A 193 18.31 -3.70 8.07
N LEU A 194 18.54 -4.04 9.35
CA LEU A 194 17.65 -3.64 10.42
C LEU A 194 17.54 -2.11 10.54
N ALA A 195 18.68 -1.39 10.50
CA ALA A 195 18.68 0.07 10.55
C ALA A 195 17.94 0.68 9.37
N GLY A 196 18.19 0.20 8.15
CA GLY A 196 17.48 0.62 6.95
C GLY A 196 15.98 0.36 7.04
N SER A 197 15.58 -0.83 7.52
CA SER A 197 14.17 -1.20 7.67
C SER A 197 13.45 -0.36 8.73
N VAL A 198 14.09 -0.02 9.85
CA VAL A 198 13.51 0.85 10.89
C VAL A 198 13.31 2.27 10.37
N VAL A 199 14.31 2.85 9.70
CA VAL A 199 14.15 4.18 9.09
C VAL A 199 13.06 4.18 8.02
N LEU A 200 13.02 3.16 7.18
CA LEU A 200 11.98 3.00 6.18
C LEU A 200 10.59 2.84 6.83
N ALA A 201 10.50 2.10 7.93
CA ALA A 201 9.26 1.96 8.70
C ALA A 201 8.76 3.32 9.23
N VAL A 202 9.65 4.12 9.84
CA VAL A 202 9.32 5.47 10.32
C VAL A 202 8.84 6.38 9.18
N MET A 203 9.44 6.26 7.99
CA MET A 203 9.10 7.08 6.84
C MET A 203 7.73 6.70 6.21
N ILE A 204 7.36 5.41 6.19
CA ILE A 204 6.08 4.97 5.64
C ILE A 204 4.93 5.03 6.66
N LEU A 205 5.26 5.07 7.95
CA LEU A 205 4.30 5.12 9.06
C LEU A 205 3.28 6.27 8.91
N PRO A 206 3.67 7.53 8.62
CA PRO A 206 2.70 8.62 8.46
C PRO A 206 1.70 8.38 7.33
N ILE A 207 2.13 7.81 6.22
CA ILE A 207 1.27 7.53 5.06
C ILE A 207 0.21 6.48 5.42
N ILE A 208 0.64 5.37 6.04
CA ILE A 208 -0.28 4.32 6.46
C ILE A 208 -1.25 4.85 7.53
N THR A 209 -0.75 5.66 8.48
CA THR A 209 -1.55 6.26 9.55
C THR A 209 -2.62 7.21 9.00
N SER A 210 -2.22 8.15 8.13
CA SER A 210 -3.13 9.16 7.57
C SER A 210 -4.29 8.51 6.81
N ILE A 211 -4.00 7.58 5.92
CA ILE A 211 -5.03 6.89 5.13
C ILE A 211 -5.88 5.97 6.01
N SER A 212 -5.28 5.23 6.94
CA SER A 212 -6.03 4.34 7.84
C SER A 212 -6.98 5.13 8.74
N ARG A 213 -6.52 6.28 9.28
CA ARG A 213 -7.34 7.20 10.07
C ARG A 213 -8.54 7.69 9.26
N GLU A 214 -8.32 8.12 8.02
CA GLU A 214 -9.40 8.60 7.14
C GLU A 214 -10.44 7.52 6.91
N VAL A 215 -10.01 6.30 6.64
CA VAL A 215 -10.91 5.15 6.43
C VAL A 215 -11.69 4.79 7.71
N PHE A 216 -11.07 4.88 8.89
CA PHE A 216 -11.76 4.66 10.17
C PHE A 216 -12.86 5.69 10.41
N LEU A 217 -12.60 6.97 10.10
CA LEU A 217 -13.58 8.05 10.23
C LEU A 217 -14.75 7.95 9.25
N GLN A 218 -14.60 7.20 8.16
CA GLN A 218 -15.68 6.92 7.19
C GLN A 218 -16.64 5.81 7.65
N THR A 219 -16.37 5.15 8.77
CA THR A 219 -17.29 4.14 9.33
C THR A 219 -18.62 4.80 9.68
N PRO A 220 -19.78 4.25 9.24
CA PRO A 220 -21.08 4.80 9.59
C PRO A 220 -21.31 4.77 11.10
N ARG A 221 -21.58 5.94 11.69
CA ARG A 221 -21.82 6.08 13.14
C ARG A 221 -22.93 5.17 13.66
N LEU A 222 -23.95 4.90 12.84
CA LEU A 222 -25.03 3.99 13.20
C LEU A 222 -24.53 2.58 13.53
N ASN A 223 -23.49 2.10 12.87
CA ASN A 223 -22.89 0.78 13.15
C ASN A 223 -22.15 0.78 14.50
N GLU A 224 -21.46 1.89 14.81
CA GLU A 224 -20.76 2.07 16.07
C GLU A 224 -21.74 2.19 17.24
N GLU A 225 -22.77 3.04 17.10
CA GLU A 225 -23.83 3.23 18.09
C GLU A 225 -24.63 1.95 18.34
N ALA A 226 -24.94 1.18 17.29
CA ALA A 226 -25.62 -0.11 17.42
C ALA A 226 -24.80 -1.12 18.23
N ALA A 227 -23.49 -1.21 18.01
CA ALA A 227 -22.63 -2.09 18.79
C ALA A 227 -22.59 -1.66 20.27
N LEU A 228 -22.47 -0.37 20.56
CA LEU A 228 -22.47 0.16 21.93
C LEU A 228 -23.83 -0.03 22.62
N ALA A 229 -24.95 0.13 21.90
CA ALA A 229 -26.29 -0.10 22.42
C ALA A 229 -26.54 -1.57 22.83
N LEU A 230 -25.83 -2.50 22.21
CA LEU A 230 -25.83 -3.93 22.57
C LEU A 230 -24.90 -4.25 23.77
N GLY A 231 -24.27 -3.23 24.36
CA GLY A 231 -23.41 -3.38 25.54
C GLY A 231 -21.95 -3.71 25.21
N ALA A 232 -21.53 -3.55 23.93
CA ALA A 232 -20.13 -3.74 23.56
C ALA A 232 -19.23 -2.66 24.20
N THR A 233 -18.04 -3.06 24.63
CA THR A 233 -16.96 -2.14 25.00
C THR A 233 -16.45 -1.38 23.78
N GLN A 234 -15.73 -0.28 23.98
CA GLN A 234 -15.17 0.52 22.88
C GLN A 234 -14.23 -0.31 21.96
N TRP A 235 -13.44 -1.21 22.55
CA TRP A 235 -12.59 -2.11 21.78
C TRP A 235 -13.39 -3.14 20.96
N GLU A 236 -14.44 -3.69 21.55
CA GLU A 236 -15.34 -4.62 20.85
C GLU A 236 -16.09 -3.93 19.71
N MET A 237 -16.55 -2.69 19.92
CA MET A 237 -17.15 -1.87 18.86
C MET A 237 -16.16 -1.66 17.71
N ILE A 238 -14.90 -1.30 17.99
CA ILE A 238 -13.87 -1.15 16.96
C ILE A 238 -13.68 -2.46 16.20
N ARG A 239 -13.60 -3.58 16.90
CA ARG A 239 -13.39 -4.90 16.30
C ARG A 239 -14.59 -5.39 15.47
N LEU A 240 -15.81 -5.09 15.90
CA LEU A 240 -17.05 -5.59 15.29
C LEU A 240 -17.60 -4.66 14.19
N ALA A 241 -17.46 -3.34 14.35
CA ALA A 241 -18.00 -2.35 13.43
C ALA A 241 -16.93 -1.68 12.55
N VAL A 242 -15.85 -1.16 13.14
CA VAL A 242 -14.85 -0.34 12.44
C VAL A 242 -13.94 -1.21 11.56
N PHE A 243 -13.30 -2.23 12.10
CA PHE A 243 -12.34 -3.05 11.34
C PHE A 243 -12.96 -3.77 10.14
N PRO A 244 -14.14 -4.41 10.23
CA PRO A 244 -14.75 -5.05 9.08
C PRO A 244 -15.09 -4.07 7.95
N TYR A 245 -15.55 -2.86 8.31
CA TYR A 245 -15.84 -1.80 7.36
C TYR A 245 -14.55 -1.24 6.72
N ALA A 246 -13.56 -0.92 7.53
CA ALA A 246 -12.31 -0.29 7.13
C ALA A 246 -11.29 -1.23 6.47
N ARG A 247 -11.50 -2.56 6.50
CA ARG A 247 -10.52 -3.58 6.08
C ARG A 247 -9.91 -3.31 4.71
N SER A 248 -10.73 -3.01 3.71
CA SER A 248 -10.24 -2.75 2.34
C SER A 248 -9.38 -1.50 2.26
N GLY A 249 -9.75 -0.45 3.00
CA GLY A 249 -9.00 0.79 3.08
C GLY A 249 -7.67 0.63 3.82
N MET A 250 -7.65 -0.09 4.95
CA MET A 250 -6.41 -0.40 5.67
C MET A 250 -5.41 -1.16 4.79
N VAL A 251 -5.87 -2.20 4.09
CA VAL A 251 -4.98 -2.94 3.17
C VAL A 251 -4.48 -2.02 2.06
N SER A 252 -5.33 -1.14 1.51
CA SER A 252 -4.89 -0.15 0.50
C SER A 252 -3.84 0.82 1.05
N ALA A 253 -3.96 1.25 2.31
CA ALA A 253 -2.97 2.10 2.98
C ALA A 253 -1.61 1.40 3.12
N VAL A 254 -1.61 0.14 3.56
CA VAL A 254 -0.40 -0.69 3.67
C VAL A 254 0.26 -0.90 2.32
N LEU A 255 -0.53 -1.13 1.26
CA LEU A 255 -0.02 -1.31 -0.09
C LEU A 255 0.59 -0.04 -0.67
N LEU A 256 0.01 1.12 -0.37
CA LEU A 256 0.61 2.39 -0.75
C LEU A 256 1.94 2.61 -0.02
N GLY A 257 2.00 2.29 1.29
CA GLY A 257 3.24 2.29 2.07
C GLY A 257 4.29 1.33 1.48
N LEU A 258 3.89 0.12 1.07
CA LEU A 258 4.77 -0.86 0.44
C LEU A 258 5.30 -0.37 -0.90
N GLY A 259 4.45 0.23 -1.74
CA GLY A 259 4.89 0.81 -3.01
C GLY A 259 5.96 1.88 -2.82
N ARG A 260 5.82 2.74 -1.80
CA ARG A 260 6.84 3.71 -1.41
C ARG A 260 8.11 3.03 -0.89
N ALA A 261 7.97 2.00 -0.05
CA ALA A 261 9.11 1.26 0.51
C ALA A 261 9.96 0.57 -0.56
N LEU A 262 9.33 -0.06 -1.56
CA LEU A 262 10.03 -0.73 -2.67
C LEU A 262 10.85 0.23 -3.54
N GLY A 263 10.39 1.48 -3.68
CA GLY A 263 11.05 2.51 -4.48
C GLY A 263 11.99 3.43 -3.71
N GLU A 264 12.18 3.23 -2.38
CA GLU A 264 13.02 4.14 -1.60
C GLU A 264 14.48 4.03 -1.99
N THR A 265 15.03 5.18 -2.28
CA THR A 265 16.36 5.31 -2.88
C THR A 265 17.38 5.91 -1.92
N MET A 266 17.17 7.19 -1.55
CA MET A 266 18.20 7.99 -0.88
C MET A 266 18.38 7.64 0.59
N ALA A 267 17.29 7.39 1.32
CA ALA A 267 17.40 7.01 2.72
C ALA A 267 18.15 5.66 2.86
N ILE A 268 17.84 4.70 2.00
CA ILE A 268 18.48 3.39 2.00
C ILE A 268 19.94 3.47 1.53
N ALA A 269 20.24 4.24 0.47
CA ALA A 269 21.61 4.44 -0.01
C ALA A 269 22.55 5.02 1.06
N LEU A 270 22.01 5.87 1.95
CA LEU A 270 22.76 6.46 3.06
C LEU A 270 22.96 5.51 4.24
N ILE A 271 22.02 4.58 4.47
CA ILE A 271 21.99 3.80 5.72
C ILE A 271 22.57 2.41 5.53
N ILE A 272 22.22 1.69 4.43
CA ILE A 272 22.68 0.31 4.24
C ILE A 272 24.03 0.30 3.55
N SER A 273 24.92 -0.62 3.95
CA SER A 273 26.19 -0.88 3.27
C SER A 273 25.97 -1.27 1.79
N PRO A 274 26.76 -0.76 0.85
CA PRO A 274 26.60 -0.98 -0.59
C PRO A 274 27.04 -2.37 -1.07
N SER A 275 26.77 -3.42 -0.30
CA SER A 275 27.13 -4.80 -0.63
C SER A 275 26.06 -5.47 -1.50
N ILE A 276 26.46 -6.43 -2.35
CA ILE A 276 25.56 -7.18 -3.23
C ILE A 276 25.75 -8.68 -2.92
N ILE A 277 25.27 -9.10 -1.75
CA ILE A 277 25.39 -10.48 -1.27
C ILE A 277 24.01 -10.99 -0.90
N PHE A 278 23.64 -12.17 -1.38
CA PHE A 278 22.38 -12.81 -1.00
C PHE A 278 22.45 -13.27 0.46
N SER A 279 21.82 -12.55 1.35
CA SER A 279 21.81 -12.84 2.77
C SER A 279 20.48 -12.48 3.42
N SER A 280 20.05 -13.31 4.38
CA SER A 280 18.89 -13.03 5.24
C SER A 280 19.27 -12.33 6.56
N ARG A 281 20.57 -12.16 6.82
CA ARG A 281 21.08 -11.55 8.06
C ARG A 281 20.74 -10.07 8.11
N ILE A 282 20.23 -9.60 9.25
CA ILE A 282 19.76 -8.22 9.40
C ILE A 282 20.69 -7.35 10.26
N LEU A 283 21.66 -7.96 10.97
CA LEU A 283 22.56 -7.27 11.90
C LEU A 283 23.96 -7.05 11.35
N THR A 284 24.30 -7.71 10.23
CA THR A 284 25.66 -7.70 9.67
C THR A 284 25.88 -6.52 8.73
N GLU A 285 27.14 -6.09 8.61
CA GLU A 285 27.62 -5.11 7.66
C GLU A 285 28.50 -5.79 6.61
N GLY A 286 28.43 -5.35 5.35
CA GLY A 286 29.27 -5.89 4.26
C GLY A 286 28.89 -7.26 3.76
N SER A 287 28.01 -7.98 4.47
CA SER A 287 27.45 -9.28 4.05
C SER A 287 25.93 -9.23 3.92
N ASN A 288 25.40 -8.08 3.56
CA ASN A 288 23.98 -7.80 3.33
C ASN A 288 23.72 -7.42 1.88
N SER A 289 22.47 -7.41 1.49
CA SER A 289 22.04 -7.02 0.16
C SER A 289 21.54 -5.59 0.14
N GLN A 290 22.05 -4.79 -0.78
CA GLN A 290 21.53 -3.46 -1.07
C GLN A 290 20.19 -3.54 -1.80
N THR A 291 19.42 -2.44 -1.84
CA THR A 291 18.19 -2.37 -2.65
C THR A 291 18.49 -1.95 -4.09
N ILE A 292 17.63 -2.37 -5.04
CA ILE A 292 17.75 -2.02 -6.45
C ILE A 292 17.81 -0.50 -6.64
N ALA A 293 16.88 0.26 -6.02
CA ALA A 293 16.80 1.70 -6.19
C ALA A 293 18.06 2.41 -5.66
N ALA A 294 18.56 2.02 -4.49
CA ALA A 294 19.79 2.55 -3.93
C ALA A 294 21.02 2.21 -4.80
N ASN A 295 21.09 0.98 -5.31
CA ASN A 295 22.16 0.55 -6.19
C ASN A 295 22.20 1.36 -7.49
N ILE A 296 21.05 1.62 -8.12
CA ILE A 296 20.95 2.48 -9.30
C ILE A 296 21.49 3.87 -8.98
N ALA A 297 21.03 4.49 -7.89
CA ALA A 297 21.42 5.86 -7.54
C ALA A 297 22.92 6.04 -7.30
N LEU A 298 23.55 5.06 -6.67
CA LEU A 298 24.97 5.11 -6.37
C LEU A 298 25.87 4.82 -7.59
N ASN A 299 25.46 3.89 -8.46
CA ASN A 299 26.32 3.40 -9.53
C ASN A 299 26.03 4.05 -10.89
N PHE A 300 24.82 4.55 -11.15
CA PHE A 300 24.44 5.11 -12.46
C PHE A 300 25.33 6.27 -12.93
N PRO A 301 25.77 7.21 -12.06
CA PRO A 301 26.61 8.33 -12.47
C PRO A 301 28.00 7.92 -12.98
N ILE A 302 28.52 6.80 -12.50
CA ILE A 302 29.86 6.28 -12.81
C ILE A 302 29.87 5.10 -13.79
N ALA A 303 28.67 4.61 -14.19
CA ALA A 303 28.50 3.42 -14.99
C ALA A 303 28.97 3.61 -16.44
N THR A 304 29.65 2.60 -16.97
CA THR A 304 29.96 2.46 -18.42
C THR A 304 28.72 2.05 -19.21
N SER A 305 28.81 1.90 -20.54
CA SER A 305 27.64 1.62 -21.39
C SER A 305 26.89 0.34 -20.96
N LEU A 306 27.57 -0.80 -20.86
CA LEU A 306 26.97 -2.08 -20.49
C LEU A 306 26.48 -2.08 -19.03
N GLN A 307 27.23 -1.46 -18.13
CA GLN A 307 26.81 -1.31 -16.73
C GLN A 307 25.55 -0.47 -16.61
N ARG A 308 25.43 0.60 -17.40
CA ARG A 308 24.24 1.44 -17.43
C ARG A 308 23.02 0.67 -17.93
N ASP A 309 23.19 -0.14 -18.97
CA ASP A 309 22.12 -0.99 -19.48
C ASP A 309 21.72 -2.07 -18.46
N ALA A 310 22.68 -2.61 -17.70
CA ALA A 310 22.40 -3.52 -16.57
C ALA A 310 21.62 -2.84 -15.46
N LEU A 311 21.99 -1.61 -15.07
CA LEU A 311 21.26 -0.83 -14.05
C LEU A 311 19.83 -0.48 -14.53
N ILE A 312 19.66 -0.15 -15.80
CA ILE A 312 18.32 0.06 -16.37
C ILE A 312 17.52 -1.26 -16.33
N GLY A 313 18.17 -2.39 -16.60
CA GLY A 313 17.56 -3.72 -16.47
C GLY A 313 17.10 -4.05 -15.04
N THR A 314 17.87 -3.66 -14.02
CA THR A 314 17.42 -3.81 -12.62
C THR A 314 16.21 -2.92 -12.31
N GLY A 315 16.16 -1.71 -12.87
CA GLY A 315 15.00 -0.81 -12.80
C GLY A 315 13.76 -1.41 -13.46
N LEU A 316 13.92 -2.06 -14.64
CA LEU A 316 12.82 -2.79 -15.29
C LEU A 316 12.27 -3.90 -14.38
N LEU A 317 13.17 -4.68 -13.74
CA LEU A 317 12.74 -5.74 -12.83
C LEU A 317 12.00 -5.17 -11.61
N LEU A 318 12.49 -4.07 -11.03
CA LEU A 318 11.79 -3.38 -9.93
C LEU A 318 10.39 -2.91 -10.37
N PHE A 319 10.25 -2.39 -11.59
CA PHE A 319 8.96 -2.01 -12.16
C PHE A 319 8.01 -3.21 -12.26
N VAL A 320 8.48 -4.35 -12.80
CA VAL A 320 7.70 -5.60 -12.94
C VAL A 320 7.27 -6.13 -11.57
N VAL A 321 8.19 -6.15 -10.60
CA VAL A 321 7.89 -6.61 -9.23
C VAL A 321 6.87 -5.71 -8.55
N SER A 322 7.06 -4.38 -8.63
CA SER A 322 6.11 -3.41 -8.06
C SER A 322 4.71 -3.53 -8.70
N PHE A 323 4.66 -3.75 -10.01
CA PHE A 323 3.42 -4.00 -10.73
C PHE A 323 2.76 -5.31 -10.29
N GLY A 324 3.54 -6.39 -10.17
CA GLY A 324 3.09 -7.70 -9.68
C GLY A 324 2.54 -7.64 -8.26
N VAL A 325 3.23 -6.96 -7.36
CA VAL A 325 2.77 -6.72 -5.98
C VAL A 325 1.45 -5.96 -5.96
N ASN A 326 1.30 -4.91 -6.78
CA ASN A 326 0.06 -4.14 -6.88
C ASN A 326 -1.11 -4.98 -7.43
N ILE A 327 -0.86 -5.84 -8.42
CA ILE A 327 -1.89 -6.77 -8.94
C ILE A 327 -2.30 -7.78 -7.86
N LEU A 328 -1.33 -8.42 -7.22
CA LEU A 328 -1.58 -9.40 -6.14
C LEU A 328 -2.43 -8.77 -5.02
N ALA A 329 -2.07 -7.58 -4.64
CA ALA A 329 -2.77 -6.81 -3.66
C ALA A 329 -4.24 -6.52 -4.03
N ARG A 330 -4.49 -6.07 -5.26
CA ARG A 330 -5.85 -5.86 -5.78
C ARG A 330 -6.65 -7.16 -5.86
N TYR A 331 -5.99 -8.27 -6.19
CA TYR A 331 -6.63 -9.58 -6.21
C TYR A 331 -7.09 -10.01 -4.82
N ILE A 332 -6.22 -9.85 -3.79
CA ILE A 332 -6.54 -10.12 -2.39
C ILE A 332 -7.72 -9.24 -1.92
N LEU A 333 -7.69 -7.93 -2.22
CA LEU A 333 -8.78 -7.00 -1.88
C LEU A 333 -10.08 -7.35 -2.61
N GLY A 334 -10.03 -7.69 -3.89
CA GLY A 334 -11.22 -8.08 -4.68
C GLY A 334 -11.88 -9.37 -4.18
N ALA A 335 -11.09 -10.30 -3.63
CA ALA A 335 -11.59 -11.53 -3.04
C ALA A 335 -12.25 -11.33 -1.66
N THR A 336 -11.94 -10.25 -0.95
CA THR A 336 -12.39 -9.98 0.43
C THR A 336 -13.34 -8.78 0.55
N GLY A 337 -13.62 -8.04 -0.53
CA GLY A 337 -14.48 -6.84 -0.51
C GLY A 337 -15.98 -7.16 -0.39
N PRO A 338 -16.80 -6.19 0.08
CA PRO A 338 -18.25 -6.36 0.25
C PRO A 338 -19.00 -6.76 -1.04
N GLY A 339 -18.42 -6.49 -2.21
CA GLY A 339 -18.94 -6.96 -3.50
C GLY A 339 -18.84 -8.48 -3.73
N ALA A 340 -17.96 -9.19 -3.00
CA ALA A 340 -17.84 -10.63 -3.10
C ALA A 340 -19.01 -11.36 -2.41
N ALA A 341 -19.52 -10.83 -1.30
CA ALA A 341 -20.70 -11.35 -0.61
C ALA A 341 -21.97 -11.16 -1.46
N SER A 342 -22.13 -10.01 -2.10
CA SER A 342 -23.26 -9.71 -3.00
C SER A 342 -23.24 -10.58 -4.27
N ARG A 343 -22.08 -10.93 -4.79
CA ARG A 343 -21.95 -11.84 -5.95
C ARG A 343 -22.24 -13.30 -5.56
N ARG A 344 -21.90 -13.74 -4.36
CA ARG A 344 -22.24 -15.08 -3.85
C ARG A 344 -23.74 -15.24 -3.64
N THR A 345 -24.42 -14.26 -3.04
CA THR A 345 -25.89 -14.26 -2.86
C THR A 345 -26.63 -14.18 -4.20
N ARG A 346 -26.16 -13.37 -5.15
CA ARG A 346 -26.74 -13.34 -6.51
C ARG A 346 -26.57 -14.67 -7.26
N ARG A 347 -25.43 -15.35 -7.12
CA ARG A 347 -25.22 -16.68 -7.73
C ARG A 347 -26.07 -17.75 -7.05
N ALA A 348 -26.19 -17.74 -5.73
CA ALA A 348 -27.06 -18.65 -4.99
C ALA A 348 -28.54 -18.46 -5.35
N ASN A 349 -29.02 -17.21 -5.41
CA ASN A 349 -30.39 -16.91 -5.85
C ASN A 349 -30.65 -17.29 -7.32
N LYS A 350 -29.65 -17.16 -8.19
CA LYS A 350 -29.81 -17.55 -9.61
C LYS A 350 -29.85 -19.08 -9.78
N ALA A 351 -29.09 -19.81 -8.96
CA ALA A 351 -29.12 -21.26 -8.92
C ALA A 351 -30.44 -21.80 -8.32
N ALA A 352 -30.98 -21.13 -7.30
CA ALA A 352 -32.27 -21.49 -6.69
C ALA A 352 -33.49 -21.17 -7.58
N LEU A 353 -33.37 -20.25 -8.55
CA LEU A 353 -34.39 -19.91 -9.51
C LEU A 353 -34.35 -20.79 -10.81
N SER A 354 -33.27 -21.59 -10.95
CA SER A 354 -33.06 -22.49 -12.08
C SER A 354 -33.24 -23.97 -11.73
N ALA A 355 -33.49 -24.29 -10.45
CA ALA A 355 -33.92 -25.59 -9.94
C ALA A 355 -35.42 -25.61 -9.66
#